data_f03839907d8a65b3e581778580b90c22
#
_entry.id   f03839907d8a65b3e581778580b90c22
#
_cell.length_a   1.000
_cell.length_b   1.000
_cell.length_c   1.000
_cell.angle_alpha   90.00
_cell.angle_beta   90.00
_cell.angle_gamma   90.00
#
_symmetry.space_group_name_H-M   'P 1'
#
loop_
_entity.id
_entity.type
_entity.pdbx_description
1 polymer ?
#
loop_
_entity_poly.entity_id
_entity_poly.type
_entity_poly.pdbx_seq_one_letter_code
_entity_poly.pdbx_strand_id
1 'polypeptide(L)'
;MSAPRPWEFYEADYHFLEDAERPNLPRIWRVLRRLEPLAGTSFLDLGSGVGWAARLALRRGGARVAVALDFARRPLDLGRRQTPEARWVRGDGTTLPFATATFDRVLAFGSIEHFPNLPQGLAELFRILRSGGMAAVVVPNFYVRTEQPLEFRATRREWERILRAAGFEIAGVGTDSGPAIFKNRRPVRILLRLGLRVASLVPPLRYQFVFVLRRP
;
A
#
# COMPACT_ATOMS: atom_id res chain seq x y z
N MET A 1 -26.75 -15.96 -6.17
CA MET A 1 -25.31 -16.04 -6.43
C MET A 1 -24.62 -15.25 -5.32
N SER A 2 -23.77 -15.88 -4.52
CA SER A 2 -22.99 -15.19 -3.48
C SER A 2 -22.03 -14.19 -4.14
N ALA A 3 -21.86 -13.00 -3.56
CA ALA A 3 -20.89 -12.05 -4.06
C ALA A 3 -19.50 -12.72 -4.12
N PRO A 4 -18.72 -12.49 -5.19
CA PRO A 4 -17.39 -13.08 -5.32
C PRO A 4 -16.54 -12.66 -4.11
N ARG A 5 -15.84 -13.61 -3.54
CA ARG A 5 -14.95 -13.30 -2.42
C ARG A 5 -13.81 -12.39 -2.91
N PRO A 6 -13.33 -11.44 -2.11
CA PRO A 6 -12.33 -10.46 -2.56
C PRO A 6 -11.11 -11.08 -3.23
N TRP A 7 -10.66 -12.24 -2.73
CA TRP A 7 -9.49 -12.92 -3.30
C TRP A 7 -9.74 -13.56 -4.68
N GLU A 8 -10.98 -13.94 -5.01
CA GLU A 8 -11.32 -14.48 -6.34
C GLU A 8 -11.14 -13.41 -7.41
N PHE A 9 -11.46 -12.16 -7.09
CA PHE A 9 -11.20 -11.02 -7.97
C PHE A 9 -9.69 -10.82 -8.18
N TYR A 10 -8.91 -10.79 -7.11
CA TYR A 10 -7.48 -10.54 -7.20
C TYR A 10 -6.67 -11.74 -7.74
N GLU A 11 -7.19 -12.96 -7.69
CA GLU A 11 -6.58 -14.13 -8.35
C GLU A 11 -6.92 -14.17 -9.85
N ALA A 12 -8.15 -13.79 -10.25
CA ALA A 12 -8.65 -13.95 -11.61
C ALA A 12 -8.36 -12.74 -12.51
N ASP A 13 -8.53 -11.52 -11.99
CA ASP A 13 -8.50 -10.27 -12.77
C ASP A 13 -7.37 -9.36 -12.30
N TYR A 14 -6.14 -9.89 -12.36
CA TYR A 14 -4.98 -9.22 -11.87
C TYR A 14 -4.47 -8.17 -12.89
N HIS A 15 -5.00 -6.96 -12.84
CA HIS A 15 -4.48 -5.80 -13.57
C HIS A 15 -3.01 -5.48 -13.24
N PHE A 16 -2.48 -6.07 -12.19
CA PHE A 16 -1.10 -5.92 -11.73
C PHE A 16 -0.07 -6.61 -12.62
N LEU A 17 -0.46 -7.44 -13.57
CA LEU A 17 0.48 -7.96 -14.59
C LEU A 17 1.08 -6.81 -15.42
N GLU A 18 0.29 -5.77 -15.73
CA GLU A 18 0.81 -4.57 -16.38
C GLU A 18 1.75 -3.77 -15.46
N ASP A 19 1.45 -3.70 -14.16
CA ASP A 19 2.32 -3.06 -13.17
C ASP A 19 3.55 -3.92 -12.86
N ALA A 20 3.49 -5.24 -13.03
CA ALA A 20 4.64 -6.13 -12.96
C ALA A 20 5.64 -5.86 -14.07
N GLU A 21 5.16 -5.52 -15.27
CA GLU A 21 6.01 -5.21 -16.41
C GLU A 21 6.50 -3.74 -16.43
N ARG A 22 5.70 -2.82 -15.88
CA ARG A 22 5.99 -1.37 -15.90
C ARG A 22 5.65 -0.68 -14.59
N PRO A 23 6.33 -1.03 -13.49
CA PRO A 23 6.06 -0.46 -12.19
C PRO A 23 6.37 1.03 -12.13
N ASN A 24 5.55 1.78 -11.41
CA ASN A 24 5.86 3.17 -11.10
C ASN A 24 6.83 3.26 -9.90
N LEU A 25 8.05 2.77 -10.09
CA LEU A 25 9.08 2.74 -9.04
C LEU A 25 9.35 4.11 -8.40
N PRO A 26 9.41 5.24 -9.15
CA PRO A 26 9.58 6.55 -8.53
C PRO A 26 8.46 6.93 -7.55
N ARG A 27 7.22 6.49 -7.84
CA ARG A 27 6.07 6.71 -6.95
C ARG A 27 6.21 5.92 -5.66
N ILE A 28 6.48 4.61 -5.77
CA ILE A 28 6.67 3.73 -4.61
C ILE A 28 7.83 4.22 -3.76
N TRP A 29 8.95 4.58 -4.40
CA TRP A 29 10.14 5.08 -3.70
C TRP A 29 9.86 6.39 -2.95
N ARG A 30 9.07 7.30 -3.50
CA ARG A 30 8.67 8.55 -2.83
C ARG A 30 7.91 8.29 -1.53
N VAL A 31 7.09 7.24 -1.49
CA VAL A 31 6.39 6.84 -0.26
C VAL A 31 7.35 6.16 0.71
N LEU A 32 8.20 5.24 0.24
CA LEU A 32 9.21 4.56 1.07
C LEU A 32 10.16 5.53 1.76
N ARG A 33 10.57 6.60 1.09
CA ARG A 33 11.41 7.65 1.69
C ARG A 33 10.81 8.32 2.93
N ARG A 34 9.50 8.22 3.12
CA ARG A 34 8.84 8.72 4.35
C ARG A 34 9.06 7.82 5.55
N LEU A 35 9.58 6.62 5.32
CA LEU A 35 9.93 5.63 6.35
C LEU A 35 11.43 5.57 6.63
N GLU A 36 12.24 6.43 6.02
CA GLU A 36 13.69 6.46 6.24
C GLU A 36 14.05 6.73 7.71
N PRO A 37 15.13 6.15 8.24
CA PRO A 37 16.04 5.25 7.54
C PRO A 37 15.46 3.85 7.35
N LEU A 38 15.73 3.23 6.19
CA LEU A 38 15.39 1.84 5.89
C LEU A 38 16.59 0.91 6.13
N ALA A 39 17.82 1.45 6.07
CA ALA A 39 19.04 0.68 6.22
C ALA A 39 19.07 -0.10 7.54
N GLY A 40 19.40 -1.39 7.46
CA GLY A 40 19.46 -2.28 8.61
C GLY A 40 18.12 -2.71 9.21
N THR A 41 16.99 -2.19 8.73
CA THR A 41 15.66 -2.46 9.29
C THR A 41 15.06 -3.79 8.78
N SER A 42 14.08 -4.30 9.54
CA SER A 42 13.12 -5.30 9.10
C SER A 42 11.92 -4.61 8.46
N PHE A 43 11.64 -4.91 7.20
CA PHE A 43 10.61 -4.27 6.39
C PHE A 43 9.50 -5.26 5.99
N LEU A 44 8.24 -4.83 6.06
CA LEU A 44 7.10 -5.56 5.51
C LEU A 44 6.42 -4.75 4.40
N ASP A 45 6.21 -5.37 3.26
CA ASP A 45 5.34 -4.93 2.17
C ASP A 45 4.00 -5.66 2.34
N LEU A 46 2.98 -4.97 2.88
CA LEU A 46 1.68 -5.53 3.26
C LEU A 46 0.66 -5.32 2.13
N GLY A 47 0.18 -6.40 1.55
CA GLY A 47 -0.56 -6.40 0.29
C GLY A 47 0.39 -6.07 -0.85
N SER A 48 1.49 -6.84 -0.93
CA SER A 48 2.66 -6.53 -1.73
C SER A 48 2.45 -6.63 -3.24
N GLY A 49 1.43 -7.37 -3.67
CA GLY A 49 1.33 -7.77 -5.06
C GLY A 49 2.62 -8.49 -5.50
N VAL A 50 3.30 -7.95 -6.50
CA VAL A 50 4.58 -8.48 -7.01
C VAL A 50 5.82 -7.95 -6.24
N GLY A 51 5.63 -7.29 -5.09
CA GLY A 51 6.68 -6.95 -4.13
C GLY A 51 7.65 -5.84 -4.55
N TRP A 52 7.20 -4.87 -5.33
CA TRP A 52 8.08 -3.77 -5.74
C TRP A 52 8.60 -2.93 -4.58
N ALA A 53 7.80 -2.77 -3.51
CA ALA A 53 8.26 -2.03 -2.35
C ALA A 53 9.28 -2.83 -1.55
N ALA A 54 9.08 -4.13 -1.36
CA ALA A 54 10.06 -5.02 -0.75
C ALA A 54 11.40 -5.00 -1.51
N ARG A 55 11.36 -5.07 -2.85
CA ARG A 55 12.56 -4.95 -3.70
C ARG A 55 13.29 -3.63 -3.52
N LEU A 56 12.54 -2.51 -3.52
CA LEU A 56 13.14 -1.19 -3.33
C LEU A 56 13.71 -1.01 -1.93
N ALA A 57 13.02 -1.53 -0.89
CA ALA A 57 13.51 -1.50 0.48
C ALA A 57 14.85 -2.24 0.62
N LEU A 58 15.00 -3.41 0.00
CA LEU A 58 16.26 -4.17 -0.03
C LEU A 58 17.34 -3.48 -0.83
N ARG A 59 17.10 -3.29 -2.15
CA ARG A 59 18.15 -2.93 -3.10
C ARG A 59 18.56 -1.47 -3.06
N ARG A 60 17.62 -0.59 -2.71
CA ARG A 60 17.87 0.85 -2.65
C ARG A 60 17.88 1.40 -1.23
N GLY A 61 17.01 0.87 -0.37
CA GLY A 61 16.88 1.32 1.01
C GLY A 61 17.89 0.69 1.97
N GLY A 62 18.50 -0.44 1.59
CA GLY A 62 19.45 -1.16 2.45
C GLY A 62 18.78 -1.88 3.62
N ALA A 63 17.49 -2.21 3.53
CA ALA A 63 16.82 -2.99 4.54
C ALA A 63 17.53 -4.33 4.75
N ARG A 64 17.68 -4.74 6.01
CA ARG A 64 18.35 -6.02 6.37
C ARG A 64 17.55 -7.23 5.90
N VAL A 65 16.22 -7.12 5.95
CA VAL A 65 15.29 -8.11 5.47
C VAL A 65 14.02 -7.43 5.01
N ALA A 66 13.46 -7.87 3.88
CA ALA A 66 12.13 -7.48 3.46
C ALA A 66 11.26 -8.71 3.27
N VAL A 67 10.05 -8.63 3.80
CA VAL A 67 8.99 -9.61 3.63
C VAL A 67 7.92 -9.00 2.73
N ALA A 68 7.49 -9.74 1.72
CA ALA A 68 6.37 -9.41 0.86
C ALA A 68 5.20 -10.33 1.23
N LEU A 69 4.11 -9.77 1.73
CA LEU A 69 2.90 -10.51 2.08
C LEU A 69 1.74 -10.09 1.20
N ASP A 70 1.09 -11.08 0.60
CA ASP A 70 -0.16 -10.93 -0.12
C ASP A 70 -1.03 -12.17 0.07
N PHE A 71 -2.35 -12.04 -0.09
CA PHE A 71 -3.22 -13.22 -0.02
C PHE A 71 -3.35 -13.90 -1.39
N ALA A 72 -3.12 -13.18 -2.49
CA ALA A 72 -3.16 -13.71 -3.85
C ALA A 72 -1.84 -14.44 -4.18
N ARG A 73 -1.96 -15.67 -4.67
CA ARG A 73 -0.81 -16.53 -4.96
C ARG A 73 -0.04 -16.07 -6.19
N ARG A 74 -0.77 -15.76 -7.25
CA ARG A 74 -0.17 -15.46 -8.57
C ARG A 74 0.83 -14.30 -8.54
N PRO A 75 0.54 -13.13 -7.92
CA PRO A 75 1.53 -12.06 -7.79
C PRO A 75 2.75 -12.44 -6.96
N LEU A 76 2.56 -13.21 -5.89
CA LEU A 76 3.69 -13.69 -5.08
C LEU A 76 4.64 -14.58 -5.86
N ASP A 77 4.09 -15.52 -6.67
CA ASP A 77 4.90 -16.42 -7.50
C ASP A 77 5.69 -15.64 -8.57
N LEU A 78 5.10 -14.60 -9.14
CA LEU A 78 5.78 -13.71 -10.08
C LEU A 78 6.87 -12.88 -9.40
N GLY A 79 6.56 -12.27 -8.27
CA GLY A 79 7.48 -11.45 -7.50
C GLY A 79 8.68 -12.25 -6.98
N ARG A 80 8.47 -13.48 -6.53
CA ARG A 80 9.55 -14.38 -6.07
C ARG A 80 10.59 -14.64 -7.15
N ARG A 81 10.17 -14.72 -8.42
CA ARG A 81 11.12 -14.88 -9.55
C ARG A 81 11.93 -13.60 -9.79
N GLN A 82 11.34 -12.44 -9.55
CA GLN A 82 11.98 -11.14 -9.81
C GLN A 82 12.85 -10.64 -8.67
N THR A 83 12.52 -11.03 -7.44
CA THR A 83 13.22 -10.61 -6.21
C THR A 83 13.38 -11.81 -5.25
N PRO A 84 14.22 -12.79 -5.61
CA PRO A 84 14.40 -14.02 -4.82
C PRO A 84 15.01 -13.77 -3.43
N GLU A 85 15.66 -12.64 -3.22
CA GLU A 85 16.23 -12.22 -1.93
C GLU A 85 15.18 -11.74 -0.92
N ALA A 86 13.96 -11.39 -1.34
CA ALA A 86 12.86 -11.09 -0.44
C ALA A 86 12.24 -12.38 0.12
N ARG A 87 11.62 -12.27 1.29
CA ARG A 87 10.81 -13.36 1.87
C ARG A 87 9.36 -13.20 1.42
N TRP A 88 8.79 -14.28 0.87
CA TRP A 88 7.46 -14.27 0.28
C TRP A 88 6.50 -15.07 1.15
N VAL A 89 5.45 -14.43 1.63
CA VAL A 89 4.45 -15.02 2.53
C VAL A 89 3.07 -14.85 1.93
N ARG A 90 2.33 -15.94 1.81
CA ARG A 90 0.91 -15.89 1.51
C ARG A 90 0.14 -15.77 2.83
N GLY A 91 -0.69 -14.74 2.98
CA GLY A 91 -1.42 -14.51 4.21
C GLY A 91 -2.52 -13.46 4.09
N ASP A 92 -3.42 -13.47 5.07
CA ASP A 92 -4.48 -12.49 5.22
C ASP A 92 -3.97 -11.33 6.09
N GLY A 93 -4.18 -10.08 5.64
CA GLY A 93 -3.80 -8.88 6.39
C GLY A 93 -4.58 -8.68 7.68
N THR A 94 -5.70 -9.38 7.88
CA THR A 94 -6.49 -9.35 9.11
C THR A 94 -6.04 -10.39 10.15
N THR A 95 -5.14 -11.31 9.77
CA THR A 95 -4.57 -12.36 10.64
C THR A 95 -3.11 -12.63 10.23
N LEU A 96 -2.23 -11.68 10.55
CA LEU A 96 -0.85 -11.71 10.09
C LEU A 96 -0.04 -12.83 10.76
N PRO A 97 0.67 -13.70 9.99
CA PRO A 97 1.41 -14.84 10.52
C PRO A 97 2.79 -14.42 11.08
N PHE A 98 2.84 -13.32 11.82
CA PHE A 98 4.06 -12.79 12.42
C PHE A 98 3.89 -12.60 13.92
N ALA A 99 4.98 -12.74 14.67
CA ALA A 99 5.00 -12.41 16.08
C ALA A 99 4.80 -10.90 16.32
N THR A 100 4.39 -10.54 17.53
CA THR A 100 4.32 -9.15 17.98
C THR A 100 5.69 -8.49 17.87
N ALA A 101 5.74 -7.21 17.49
CA ALA A 101 6.96 -6.42 17.42
C ALA A 101 8.05 -7.02 16.51
N THR A 102 7.67 -7.49 15.32
CA THR A 102 8.58 -8.11 14.35
C THR A 102 9.24 -7.08 13.43
N PHE A 103 8.51 -6.06 13.01
CA PHE A 103 8.95 -5.15 11.97
C PHE A 103 9.29 -3.75 12.48
N ASP A 104 10.34 -3.17 11.94
CA ASP A 104 10.72 -1.78 12.15
C ASP A 104 9.94 -0.85 11.22
N ARG A 105 9.68 -1.31 9.98
CA ARG A 105 9.01 -0.53 8.93
C ARG A 105 7.99 -1.38 8.19
N VAL A 106 6.82 -0.80 7.92
CA VAL A 106 5.76 -1.42 7.11
C VAL A 106 5.28 -0.44 6.05
N LEU A 107 5.09 -0.91 4.83
CA LEU A 107 4.34 -0.20 3.81
C LEU A 107 3.08 -0.98 3.46
N ALA A 108 1.92 -0.31 3.48
CA ALA A 108 0.66 -0.81 2.95
C ALA A 108 0.21 0.14 1.84
N PHE A 109 0.44 -0.25 0.59
CA PHE A 109 0.25 0.62 -0.56
C PHE A 109 -0.97 0.20 -1.37
N GLY A 110 -2.13 0.81 -1.10
CA GLY A 110 -3.38 0.45 -1.76
C GLY A 110 -3.84 -0.96 -1.40
N SER A 111 -3.85 -1.30 -0.12
CA SER A 111 -4.16 -2.65 0.35
C SER A 111 -5.13 -2.70 1.53
N ILE A 112 -4.92 -1.89 2.57
CA ILE A 112 -5.72 -1.98 3.81
C ILE A 112 -7.18 -1.60 3.60
N GLU A 113 -7.49 -0.77 2.63
CA GLU A 113 -8.84 -0.38 2.24
C GLU A 113 -9.68 -1.54 1.70
N HIS A 114 -9.03 -2.63 1.32
CA HIS A 114 -9.68 -3.86 0.82
C HIS A 114 -9.83 -4.94 1.90
N PHE A 115 -9.38 -4.67 3.12
CA PHE A 115 -9.51 -5.66 4.19
C PHE A 115 -10.98 -5.83 4.59
N PRO A 116 -11.49 -7.06 4.66
CA PRO A 116 -12.89 -7.33 5.03
C PRO A 116 -13.23 -6.85 6.44
N ASN A 117 -12.23 -6.78 7.31
CA ASN A 117 -12.31 -6.22 8.65
C ASN A 117 -11.15 -5.25 8.87
N LEU A 118 -11.34 -4.00 8.45
CA LEU A 118 -10.32 -2.96 8.57
C LEU A 118 -9.84 -2.72 10.02
N PRO A 119 -10.72 -2.65 11.05
CA PRO A 119 -10.26 -2.51 12.44
C PRO A 119 -9.33 -3.65 12.89
N GLN A 120 -9.64 -4.89 12.54
CA GLN A 120 -8.81 -6.04 12.85
C GLN A 120 -7.46 -5.97 12.11
N GLY A 121 -7.45 -5.63 10.83
CA GLY A 121 -6.21 -5.49 10.07
C GLY A 121 -5.31 -4.37 10.60
N LEU A 122 -5.90 -3.27 11.07
CA LEU A 122 -5.14 -2.18 11.73
C LEU A 122 -4.59 -2.61 13.08
N ALA A 123 -5.33 -3.41 13.86
CA ALA A 123 -4.84 -3.97 15.12
C ALA A 123 -3.66 -4.93 14.88
N GLU A 124 -3.72 -5.75 13.82
CA GLU A 124 -2.62 -6.62 13.40
C GLU A 124 -1.40 -5.81 12.94
N LEU A 125 -1.61 -4.77 12.12
CA LEU A 125 -0.54 -3.85 11.71
C LEU A 125 0.13 -3.21 12.93
N PHE A 126 -0.66 -2.77 13.92
CA PHE A 126 -0.14 -2.23 15.17
C PHE A 126 0.64 -3.27 15.96
N ARG A 127 0.12 -4.49 16.08
CA ARG A 127 0.73 -5.59 16.84
C ARG A 127 2.11 -5.96 16.31
N ILE A 128 2.25 -6.07 14.98
CA ILE A 128 3.50 -6.54 14.35
C ILE A 128 4.60 -5.47 14.28
N LEU A 129 4.26 -4.20 14.38
CA LEU A 129 5.25 -3.12 14.46
C LEU A 129 5.94 -3.13 15.82
N ARG A 130 7.22 -2.81 15.88
CA ARG A 130 7.95 -2.54 17.12
C ARG A 130 7.51 -1.22 17.74
N SER A 131 7.69 -1.05 19.04
CA SER A 131 7.61 0.28 19.65
C SER A 131 8.61 1.22 18.96
N GLY A 132 8.18 2.43 18.61
CA GLY A 132 8.92 3.36 17.77
C GLY A 132 8.96 2.99 16.28
N GLY A 133 8.41 1.84 15.88
CA GLY A 133 8.31 1.42 14.48
C GLY A 133 7.35 2.28 13.69
N MET A 134 7.54 2.35 12.38
CA MET A 134 6.76 3.22 11.50
C MET A 134 6.07 2.44 10.38
N ALA A 135 4.85 2.85 10.05
CA ALA A 135 4.15 2.39 8.86
C ALA A 135 3.78 3.55 7.94
N ALA A 136 3.84 3.33 6.64
CA ALA A 136 3.19 4.20 5.66
C ALA A 136 1.98 3.47 5.09
N VAL A 137 0.81 4.11 5.12
CA VAL A 137 -0.39 3.59 4.49
C VAL A 137 -0.85 4.54 3.40
N VAL A 138 -1.09 4.01 2.21
CA VAL A 138 -1.60 4.76 1.06
C VAL A 138 -3.03 4.29 0.81
N VAL A 139 -3.97 5.20 1.02
CA VAL A 139 -5.41 4.89 1.04
C VAL A 139 -6.20 5.87 0.18
N PRO A 140 -7.32 5.45 -0.41
CA PRO A 140 -8.10 6.29 -1.30
C PRO A 140 -8.81 7.43 -0.56
N ASN A 141 -9.01 8.51 -1.31
CA ASN A 141 -9.87 9.61 -0.89
C ASN A 141 -11.34 9.27 -1.20
N PHE A 142 -12.24 9.63 -0.29
CA PHE A 142 -13.69 9.44 -0.43
C PHE A 142 -14.25 9.92 -1.79
N TYR A 143 -13.75 11.04 -2.29
CA TYR A 143 -14.26 11.67 -3.52
C TYR A 143 -13.77 11.01 -4.81
N VAL A 144 -12.86 10.07 -4.74
CA VAL A 144 -12.34 9.36 -5.91
C VAL A 144 -13.00 8.00 -6.00
N ARG A 145 -13.68 7.75 -7.11
CA ARG A 145 -14.26 6.44 -7.41
C ARG A 145 -13.23 5.59 -8.15
N THR A 146 -13.05 4.37 -7.68
CA THR A 146 -12.34 3.31 -8.38
C THR A 146 -13.32 2.19 -8.70
N GLU A 147 -12.97 1.33 -9.64
CA GLU A 147 -13.77 0.16 -9.99
C GLU A 147 -13.38 -1.08 -9.16
N GLN A 148 -12.55 -0.89 -8.14
CA GLN A 148 -12.06 -1.99 -7.31
C GLN A 148 -13.15 -2.43 -6.31
N PRO A 149 -13.36 -3.75 -6.15
CA PRO A 149 -14.35 -4.27 -5.23
C PRO A 149 -13.95 -4.03 -3.77
N LEU A 150 -14.95 -3.84 -2.91
CA LEU A 150 -14.80 -3.73 -1.45
C LEU A 150 -13.88 -2.59 -0.97
N GLU A 151 -13.62 -1.60 -1.79
CA GLU A 151 -12.75 -0.49 -1.41
C GLU A 151 -13.43 0.40 -0.37
N PHE A 152 -12.89 0.39 0.85
CA PHE A 152 -13.28 1.35 1.89
C PHE A 152 -12.67 2.72 1.58
N ARG A 153 -13.54 3.73 1.46
CA ARG A 153 -13.13 5.11 1.16
C ARG A 153 -13.59 6.05 2.25
N ALA A 154 -12.70 6.92 2.66
CA ALA A 154 -13.00 7.89 3.70
C ALA A 154 -12.34 9.24 3.39
N THR A 155 -12.85 10.29 3.97
CA THR A 155 -12.20 11.60 3.99
C THR A 155 -10.91 11.52 4.81
N ARG A 156 -10.04 12.51 4.63
CA ARG A 156 -8.81 12.60 5.42
C ARG A 156 -9.08 12.55 6.93
N ARG A 157 -10.09 13.31 7.42
CA ARG A 157 -10.42 13.37 8.84
C ARG A 157 -10.93 12.04 9.38
N GLU A 158 -11.69 11.30 8.60
CA GLU A 158 -12.18 9.96 8.97
C GLU A 158 -11.03 8.97 9.03
N TRP A 159 -10.11 8.96 8.05
CA TRP A 159 -8.91 8.15 8.09
C TRP A 159 -8.06 8.47 9.33
N GLU A 160 -7.82 9.75 9.63
CA GLU A 160 -7.07 10.16 10.82
C GLU A 160 -7.72 9.64 12.10
N ARG A 161 -9.06 9.70 12.22
CA ARG A 161 -9.80 9.17 13.38
C ARG A 161 -9.65 7.65 13.50
N ILE A 162 -9.81 6.92 12.39
CA ILE A 162 -9.68 5.45 12.33
C ILE A 162 -8.27 5.01 12.75
N LEU A 163 -7.25 5.66 12.21
CA LEU A 163 -5.86 5.31 12.48
C LEU A 163 -5.46 5.61 13.93
N ARG A 164 -5.93 6.74 14.50
CA ARG A 164 -5.72 7.06 15.90
C ARG A 164 -6.47 6.10 16.84
N ALA A 165 -7.70 5.71 16.49
CA ALA A 165 -8.47 4.73 17.24
C ALA A 165 -7.80 3.35 17.28
N ALA A 166 -7.00 3.01 16.27
CA ALA A 166 -6.18 1.80 16.23
C ALA A 166 -4.87 1.90 17.06
N GLY A 167 -4.64 3.03 17.76
CA GLY A 167 -3.48 3.24 18.64
C GLY A 167 -2.30 3.96 18.00
N PHE A 168 -2.37 4.31 16.70
CA PHE A 168 -1.24 4.96 16.02
C PHE A 168 -1.14 6.45 16.32
N GLU A 169 0.09 6.92 16.44
CA GLU A 169 0.42 8.33 16.26
C GLU A 169 0.58 8.63 14.76
N ILE A 170 0.00 9.74 14.29
CA ILE A 170 0.19 10.20 12.91
C ILE A 170 1.40 11.13 12.87
N ALA A 171 2.53 10.60 12.42
CA ALA A 171 3.78 11.33 12.28
C ALA A 171 3.80 12.26 11.04
N GLY A 172 2.98 11.97 10.05
CA GLY A 172 2.87 12.81 8.86
C GLY A 172 1.71 12.44 7.96
N VAL A 173 1.22 13.43 7.22
CA VAL A 173 0.20 13.24 6.19
C VAL A 173 0.66 13.86 4.90
N GLY A 174 0.52 13.13 3.83
CA GLY A 174 0.78 13.61 2.48
C GLY A 174 -0.27 13.14 1.51
N THR A 175 0.00 13.37 0.25
CA THR A 175 -0.88 12.90 -0.82
C THR A 175 -0.08 12.25 -1.90
N ASP A 176 -0.72 11.32 -2.57
CA ASP A 176 -0.20 10.69 -3.75
C ASP A 176 -1.15 10.90 -4.94
N SER A 177 -0.56 11.14 -6.12
CA SER A 177 -1.32 11.45 -7.34
C SER A 177 -2.01 10.22 -7.97
N GLY A 178 -1.95 9.09 -7.28
CA GLY A 178 -2.53 7.84 -7.77
C GLY A 178 -1.71 7.16 -8.88
N PRO A 179 -2.14 5.98 -9.32
CA PRO A 179 -1.59 5.35 -10.50
C PRO A 179 -1.76 6.29 -11.68
N ALA A 180 -0.81 6.28 -12.59
CA ALA A 180 -0.99 6.99 -13.85
C ALA A 180 -2.09 6.30 -14.66
N ILE A 181 -3.36 6.50 -14.25
CA ILE A 181 -4.58 5.93 -14.86
C ILE A 181 -4.65 6.23 -16.37
N PHE A 182 -3.73 7.05 -16.85
CA PHE A 182 -3.71 7.56 -18.21
C PHE A 182 -2.48 7.10 -19.00
N LYS A 183 -2.14 5.80 -18.95
CA LYS A 183 -1.08 5.24 -19.80
C LYS A 183 -1.41 5.26 -21.31
N ASN A 184 -2.63 5.60 -21.70
CA ASN A 184 -3.03 5.59 -23.12
C ASN A 184 -2.86 6.94 -23.81
N ARG A 185 -2.09 6.92 -24.92
CA ARG A 185 -1.50 8.03 -25.70
C ARG A 185 -2.49 8.88 -26.54
N ARG A 186 -3.72 9.14 -26.11
CA ARG A 186 -4.61 10.01 -26.89
C ARG A 186 -4.52 11.47 -26.42
N PRO A 187 -4.44 12.47 -27.31
CA PRO A 187 -4.24 13.90 -26.97
C PRO A 187 -5.28 14.48 -26.02
N VAL A 188 -6.53 14.02 -26.08
CA VAL A 188 -7.61 14.38 -25.13
C VAL A 188 -7.23 14.05 -23.68
N ARG A 189 -6.41 13.05 -23.45
CA ARG A 189 -5.96 12.65 -22.12
C ARG A 189 -4.84 13.51 -21.57
N ILE A 190 -4.12 14.25 -22.40
CA ILE A 190 -3.11 15.23 -21.95
C ILE A 190 -3.80 16.44 -21.33
N LEU A 191 -4.88 16.93 -21.94
CA LEU A 191 -5.71 18.01 -21.39
C LEU A 191 -6.40 17.61 -20.09
N LEU A 192 -6.92 16.37 -20.01
CA LEU A 192 -7.44 15.78 -18.76
C LEU A 192 -6.35 15.65 -17.70
N ARG A 193 -5.10 15.31 -18.07
CA ARG A 193 -3.96 15.26 -17.13
C ARG A 193 -3.59 16.64 -16.58
N LEU A 194 -3.63 17.69 -17.42
CA LEU A 194 -3.44 19.07 -16.96
C LEU A 194 -4.58 19.49 -16.03
N GLY A 195 -5.83 19.23 -16.41
CA GLY A 195 -6.99 19.50 -15.58
C GLY A 195 -6.96 18.76 -14.24
N LEU A 196 -6.54 17.48 -14.21
CA LEU A 196 -6.38 16.71 -12.98
C LEU A 196 -5.15 17.13 -12.17
N ARG A 197 -4.07 17.62 -12.80
CA ARG A 197 -2.96 18.25 -12.06
C ARG A 197 -3.38 19.55 -11.40
N VAL A 198 -4.16 20.37 -12.08
CA VAL A 198 -4.74 21.58 -11.49
C VAL A 198 -5.76 21.22 -10.42
N ALA A 199 -6.62 20.22 -10.65
CA ALA A 199 -7.56 19.70 -9.67
C ALA A 199 -6.85 19.06 -8.45
N SER A 200 -5.68 18.46 -8.61
CA SER A 200 -4.87 17.91 -7.50
C SER A 200 -4.26 19.00 -6.61
N LEU A 201 -4.26 20.25 -7.03
CA LEU A 201 -3.94 21.40 -6.18
C LEU A 201 -5.09 21.75 -5.22
N VAL A 202 -6.32 21.29 -5.53
CA VAL A 202 -7.46 21.43 -4.64
C VAL A 202 -7.49 20.23 -3.67
N PRO A 203 -7.26 20.43 -2.37
CA PRO A 203 -7.12 19.36 -1.39
C PRO A 203 -8.21 18.25 -1.42
N PRO A 204 -9.51 18.56 -1.68
CA PRO A 204 -10.55 17.53 -1.77
C PRO A 204 -10.42 16.58 -2.96
N LEU A 205 -9.70 16.96 -4.02
CA LEU A 205 -9.61 16.21 -5.28
C LEU A 205 -8.34 15.36 -5.40
N ARG A 206 -7.55 15.26 -4.35
CA ARG A 206 -6.36 14.41 -4.33
C ARG A 206 -6.76 12.94 -4.33
N TYR A 207 -6.11 12.15 -5.19
CA TYR A 207 -6.48 10.76 -5.44
C TYR A 207 -6.36 9.86 -4.21
N GLN A 208 -5.21 9.93 -3.52
CA GLN A 208 -4.93 9.12 -2.34
C GLN A 208 -4.24 9.94 -1.25
N PHE A 209 -4.43 9.52 -0.01
CA PHE A 209 -3.67 10.01 1.14
C PHE A 209 -2.53 9.06 1.45
N VAL A 210 -1.42 9.63 1.92
CA VAL A 210 -0.29 8.90 2.47
C VAL A 210 -0.18 9.29 3.94
N PHE A 211 -0.51 8.37 4.84
CA PHE A 211 -0.30 8.55 6.26
C PHE A 211 1.00 7.86 6.68
N VAL A 212 1.82 8.59 7.41
CA VAL A 212 2.97 8.03 8.12
C VAL A 212 2.57 7.85 9.56
N LEU A 213 2.58 6.62 10.03
CA LEU A 213 2.12 6.19 11.32
C LEU A 213 3.31 5.78 12.18
N ARG A 214 3.25 6.01 13.47
CA ARG A 214 4.21 5.51 14.45
C ARG A 214 3.47 4.69 15.52
N ARG A 215 4.02 3.55 15.87
CA ARG A 215 3.63 2.85 17.08
C ARG A 215 4.38 3.49 18.26
N PRO A 216 3.69 4.03 19.27
CA PRO A 216 4.31 4.60 20.48
C PRO A 216 5.21 3.60 21.21
#